data_375fefbdee3b6fb701198da1ee2d4ed3
#
_entry.id   375fefbdee3b6fb701198da1ee2d4ed3
#
_cell.length_a   1.000
_cell.length_b   1.000
_cell.length_c   1.000
_cell.angle_alpha   90.00
_cell.angle_beta   90.00
_cell.angle_gamma   90.00
#
_symmetry.space_group_name_H-M   'P 1'
#
loop_
_entity.id
_entity.type
_entity.pdbx_description
1 polymer ?
#
loop_
_entity_poly.entity_id
_entity_poly.type
_entity_poly.pdbx_seq_one_letter_code
_entity_poly.pdbx_strand_id
1 'polypeptide(L)'
;MKKRVVAILMATVVAVGSLAGCGSKGGNGGEASTEEGKVINIYSWNDEFRERLEAVYPEVESTSKDGTVTTLKDGTEIHWIINPNQDGVYQQKLDEALMKQADVDTDDKVDIFLSETDYVYKYTDAEADTAVPLKDLGIDPDKDLADQYDFTKTTASDADGVQRGS
;
A
#
# COMPACT_ATOMS: atom_id res chain seq x y z
N MET A 1 13.43 -4.66 61.24
CA MET A 1 13.53 -4.81 59.76
C MET A 1 12.57 -3.83 59.11
N LYS A 2 13.09 -2.71 58.61
CA LYS A 2 12.26 -1.59 58.12
C LYS A 2 12.32 -1.63 56.59
N LYS A 3 11.16 -1.89 55.94
CA LYS A 3 10.98 -1.80 54.47
C LYS A 3 10.85 -0.34 54.06
N ARG A 4 11.76 0.15 53.23
CA ARG A 4 11.67 1.46 52.58
C ARG A 4 10.97 1.32 51.26
N VAL A 5 9.82 1.93 51.15
CA VAL A 5 9.07 2.10 49.91
C VAL A 5 9.56 3.39 49.26
N VAL A 6 10.12 3.27 48.05
CA VAL A 6 10.47 4.43 47.21
C VAL A 6 9.32 4.64 46.25
N ALA A 7 8.61 5.76 46.42
CA ALA A 7 7.57 6.19 45.50
C ALA A 7 8.23 7.02 44.39
N ILE A 8 8.13 6.56 43.13
CA ILE A 8 8.52 7.31 41.95
C ILE A 8 7.29 8.05 41.44
N LEU A 9 7.34 9.38 41.53
CA LEU A 9 6.35 10.25 40.91
C LEU A 9 6.63 10.30 39.39
N MET A 10 5.74 9.76 38.59
CA MET A 10 5.69 10.06 37.14
C MET A 10 4.80 11.28 36.91
N ALA A 11 5.40 12.33 36.42
CA ALA A 11 4.69 13.50 35.92
C ALA A 11 4.14 13.19 34.53
N THR A 12 2.82 13.04 34.42
CA THR A 12 2.09 12.94 33.17
C THR A 12 1.90 14.33 32.58
N VAL A 13 2.58 14.58 31.46
CA VAL A 13 2.24 15.72 30.58
C VAL A 13 1.09 15.30 29.70
N VAL A 14 -0.09 15.85 29.96
CA VAL A 14 -1.26 15.69 29.09
C VAL A 14 -1.19 16.76 28.02
N ALA A 15 -0.84 16.39 26.80
CA ALA A 15 -1.06 17.22 25.63
C ALA A 15 -2.47 16.91 25.08
N VAL A 16 -3.38 17.86 25.22
CA VAL A 16 -4.73 17.77 24.66
C VAL A 16 -4.65 18.19 23.20
N GLY A 17 -4.68 17.20 22.30
CA GLY A 17 -4.92 17.39 20.87
C GLY A 17 -6.29 16.79 20.52
N SER A 18 -7.27 17.66 20.28
CA SER A 18 -8.61 17.29 19.87
C SER A 18 -8.63 16.92 18.40
N LEU A 19 -8.81 15.63 18.09
CA LEU A 19 -9.18 15.16 16.75
C LEU A 19 -10.51 14.40 16.86
N ALA A 20 -11.51 14.96 16.20
CA ALA A 20 -12.80 14.33 16.04
C ALA A 20 -12.65 13.16 15.04
N GLY A 21 -12.60 11.94 15.55
CA GLY A 21 -12.60 10.75 14.74
C GLY A 21 -14.00 10.14 14.72
N CYS A 22 -14.55 9.90 13.55
CA CYS A 22 -15.74 9.09 13.35
C CYS A 22 -15.47 7.64 13.73
N GLY A 23 -16.28 7.12 14.67
CA GLY A 23 -16.22 5.73 15.04
C GLY A 23 -16.91 4.84 14.02
N SER A 24 -16.36 3.68 13.76
CA SER A 24 -17.12 2.49 13.36
C SER A 24 -16.53 1.26 14.02
N LYS A 25 -17.40 0.37 14.45
CA LYS A 25 -17.17 -0.70 15.42
C LYS A 25 -17.17 -2.03 14.67
N GLY A 26 -16.14 -2.83 14.88
CA GLY A 26 -16.25 -4.29 14.76
C GLY A 26 -15.31 -4.93 13.73
N GLY A 27 -14.35 -5.69 14.22
CA GLY A 27 -13.53 -6.63 13.46
C GLY A 27 -12.13 -6.70 14.03
N ASN A 28 -11.78 -7.86 14.59
CA ASN A 28 -10.48 -8.13 15.20
C ASN A 28 -9.47 -8.35 14.05
N GLY A 29 -8.80 -7.31 13.61
CA GLY A 29 -7.70 -7.32 12.68
C GLY A 29 -6.58 -6.46 13.27
N GLY A 30 -5.34 -6.90 13.16
CA GLY A 30 -4.19 -6.19 13.70
C GLY A 30 -4.23 -4.72 13.32
N GLU A 31 -3.93 -3.85 14.27
CA GLU A 31 -3.81 -2.41 14.03
C GLU A 31 -2.68 -2.18 13.03
N ALA A 32 -3.05 -1.95 11.77
CA ALA A 32 -2.13 -1.37 10.83
C ALA A 32 -1.71 -0.01 11.38
N SER A 33 -0.41 0.23 11.50
CA SER A 33 0.11 1.52 11.94
C SER A 33 -0.42 2.61 10.98
N THR A 34 -1.17 3.56 11.51
CA THR A 34 -1.72 4.70 10.76
C THR A 34 -0.72 5.85 10.64
N GLU A 35 0.57 5.56 10.61
CA GLU A 35 1.57 6.56 10.26
C GLU A 35 1.53 6.73 8.74
N GLU A 36 1.13 7.90 8.29
CA GLU A 36 1.18 8.27 6.88
C GLU A 36 2.65 8.39 6.47
N GLY A 37 3.11 7.46 5.61
CA GLY A 37 4.40 7.56 4.93
C GLY A 37 4.37 8.68 3.90
N LYS A 38 5.54 9.14 3.49
CA LYS A 38 5.72 10.10 2.38
C LYS A 38 6.25 9.43 1.12
N VAL A 39 6.41 8.13 1.15
CA VAL A 39 6.91 7.30 0.07
C VAL A 39 5.81 6.34 -0.37
N ILE A 40 5.65 6.19 -1.68
CA ILE A 40 4.80 5.18 -2.31
C ILE A 40 5.71 4.28 -3.13
N ASN A 41 5.87 3.04 -2.72
CA ASN A 41 6.68 2.06 -3.43
C ASN A 41 5.83 1.31 -4.45
N ILE A 42 6.18 1.45 -5.74
CA ILE A 42 5.49 0.78 -6.85
C ILE A 42 6.40 -0.27 -7.46
N TYR A 43 5.98 -1.54 -7.40
CA TYR A 43 6.69 -2.67 -7.99
C TYR A 43 6.21 -2.92 -9.41
N SER A 44 7.12 -2.91 -10.36
CA SER A 44 6.86 -3.16 -11.78
C SER A 44 7.99 -3.95 -12.43
N TRP A 45 7.73 -4.49 -13.64
CA TRP A 45 8.76 -5.22 -14.39
C TRP A 45 9.47 -4.42 -15.47
N ASN A 46 8.97 -3.21 -15.75
CA ASN A 46 9.57 -2.25 -16.70
C ASN A 46 9.10 -0.83 -16.39
N ASP A 47 9.53 0.14 -17.19
CA ASP A 47 9.23 1.57 -17.04
C ASP A 47 7.84 1.98 -17.56
N GLU A 48 7.11 1.11 -18.26
CA GLU A 48 5.90 1.50 -18.98
C GLU A 48 4.84 2.12 -18.06
N PHE A 49 4.62 1.55 -16.89
CA PHE A 49 3.63 2.09 -15.96
C PHE A 49 4.05 3.47 -15.44
N ARG A 50 5.32 3.66 -15.11
CA ARG A 50 5.86 4.97 -14.73
C ARG A 50 5.63 6.01 -15.81
N GLU A 51 6.02 5.71 -17.06
CA GLU A 51 5.89 6.63 -18.18
C GLU A 51 4.44 7.03 -18.44
N ARG A 52 3.50 6.07 -18.30
CA ARG A 52 2.06 6.32 -18.46
C ARG A 52 1.52 7.17 -17.31
N LEU A 53 1.88 6.87 -16.06
CA LEU A 53 1.47 7.66 -14.91
C LEU A 53 1.95 9.10 -15.04
N GLU A 54 3.23 9.30 -15.33
CA GLU A 54 3.85 10.63 -15.49
C GLU A 54 3.23 11.44 -16.63
N ALA A 55 2.75 10.78 -17.67
CA ALA A 55 2.12 11.46 -18.82
C ALA A 55 0.72 11.99 -18.50
N VAL A 56 0.00 11.41 -17.52
CA VAL A 56 -1.41 11.72 -17.28
C VAL A 56 -1.69 12.26 -15.88
N TYR A 57 -0.81 12.00 -14.90
CA TYR A 57 -1.06 12.41 -13.53
C TYR A 57 -0.59 13.84 -13.29
N PRO A 58 -1.50 14.79 -13.05
CA PRO A 58 -1.19 16.22 -13.02
C PRO A 58 -0.37 16.66 -11.80
N GLU A 59 -0.27 15.80 -10.77
CA GLU A 59 0.45 16.11 -9.54
C GLU A 59 1.94 15.79 -9.61
N VAL A 60 2.44 15.25 -10.72
CA VAL A 60 3.87 15.04 -10.94
C VAL A 60 4.58 16.40 -11.01
N GLU A 61 5.63 16.56 -10.19
CA GLU A 61 6.50 17.74 -10.19
C GLU A 61 7.80 17.46 -10.93
N SER A 62 8.46 16.36 -10.62
CA SER A 62 9.75 16.00 -11.24
C SER A 62 10.03 14.51 -11.16
N THR A 63 10.93 14.05 -12.02
CA THR A 63 11.46 12.67 -11.99
C THR A 63 12.98 12.71 -11.90
N SER A 64 13.56 11.82 -11.09
CA SER A 64 15.01 11.66 -10.96
C SER A 64 15.65 11.28 -12.31
N LYS A 65 16.93 11.61 -12.50
CA LYS A 65 17.63 11.37 -13.78
C LYS A 65 17.70 9.88 -14.17
N ASP A 66 17.71 9.00 -13.19
CA ASP A 66 17.73 7.55 -13.38
C ASP A 66 16.33 6.92 -13.46
N GLY A 67 15.29 7.75 -13.32
CA GLY A 67 13.90 7.31 -13.39
C GLY A 67 13.43 6.44 -12.19
N THR A 68 14.18 6.43 -11.09
CA THR A 68 13.84 5.60 -9.93
C THR A 68 12.89 6.27 -8.95
N VAL A 69 12.80 7.61 -8.98
CA VAL A 69 11.93 8.38 -8.08
C VAL A 69 11.19 9.45 -8.86
N THR A 70 9.87 9.50 -8.68
CA THR A 70 9.01 10.60 -9.13
C THR A 70 8.52 11.36 -7.90
N THR A 71 8.76 12.68 -7.88
CA THR A 71 8.31 13.56 -6.80
C THR A 71 7.00 14.22 -7.19
N LEU A 72 6.02 14.22 -6.30
CA LEU A 72 4.74 14.90 -6.44
C LEU A 72 4.80 16.33 -5.86
N LYS A 73 3.87 17.19 -6.25
CA LYS A 73 3.79 18.59 -5.83
C LYS A 73 3.64 18.80 -4.32
N ASP A 74 3.09 17.83 -3.61
CA ASP A 74 2.94 17.83 -2.15
C ASP A 74 4.17 17.30 -1.41
N GLY A 75 5.22 16.90 -2.15
CA GLY A 75 6.47 16.35 -1.64
C GLY A 75 6.43 14.84 -1.40
N THR A 76 5.36 14.15 -1.77
CA THR A 76 5.32 12.68 -1.79
C THR A 76 6.26 12.14 -2.85
N GLU A 77 7.00 11.11 -2.54
CA GLU A 77 7.89 10.41 -3.47
C GLU A 77 7.30 9.09 -3.91
N ILE A 78 7.25 8.84 -5.21
CA ILE A 78 6.94 7.52 -5.78
C ILE A 78 8.28 6.86 -6.12
N HIS A 79 8.57 5.76 -5.44
CA HIS A 79 9.76 4.95 -5.69
C HIS A 79 9.40 3.80 -6.64
N TRP A 80 10.09 3.73 -7.77
CA TRP A 80 9.88 2.70 -8.80
C TRP A 80 10.83 1.54 -8.59
N ILE A 81 10.31 0.41 -8.08
CA ILE A 81 11.07 -0.81 -7.85
C ILE A 81 10.91 -1.73 -9.06
N ILE A 82 11.83 -1.57 -10.02
CA ILE A 82 11.75 -2.27 -11.31
C ILE A 82 12.59 -3.54 -11.26
N ASN A 83 11.92 -4.68 -11.44
CA ASN A 83 12.54 -5.99 -11.55
C ASN A 83 12.08 -6.65 -12.86
N PRO A 84 12.98 -7.16 -13.72
CA PRO A 84 12.58 -7.72 -15.00
C PRO A 84 11.69 -8.96 -14.82
N ASN A 85 10.68 -9.12 -15.69
CA ASN A 85 9.77 -10.25 -15.64
C ASN A 85 10.39 -11.56 -16.20
N GLN A 86 11.64 -11.48 -16.70
CA GLN A 86 12.33 -12.62 -17.26
C GLN A 86 12.62 -13.67 -16.17
N ASP A 87 12.39 -14.94 -16.49
CA ASP A 87 12.66 -16.09 -15.60
C ASP A 87 11.97 -16.01 -14.21
N GLY A 88 10.87 -15.27 -14.10
CA GLY A 88 10.11 -15.11 -12.87
C GLY A 88 10.77 -14.23 -11.82
N VAL A 89 11.81 -13.48 -12.17
CA VAL A 89 12.55 -12.62 -11.23
C VAL A 89 11.65 -11.59 -10.59
N TYR A 90 10.76 -10.95 -11.36
CA TYR A 90 9.82 -9.98 -10.81
C TYR A 90 8.95 -10.57 -9.70
N GLN A 91 8.28 -11.71 -9.97
CA GLN A 91 7.41 -12.36 -8.98
C GLN A 91 8.18 -12.78 -7.73
N GLN A 92 9.40 -13.33 -7.91
CA GLN A 92 10.23 -13.72 -6.78
C GLN A 92 10.59 -12.51 -5.90
N LYS A 93 10.95 -11.37 -6.50
CA LYS A 93 11.32 -10.16 -5.78
C LYS A 93 10.11 -9.51 -5.08
N LEU A 94 8.96 -9.52 -5.73
CA LEU A 94 7.71 -9.07 -5.13
C LEU A 94 7.34 -9.94 -3.92
N ASP A 95 7.39 -11.27 -4.06
CA ASP A 95 7.12 -12.19 -2.96
C ASP A 95 8.06 -11.99 -1.77
N GLU A 96 9.37 -11.83 -2.03
CA GLU A 96 10.37 -11.55 -0.99
C GLU A 96 10.07 -10.25 -0.23
N ALA A 97 9.55 -9.22 -0.91
CA ALA A 97 9.17 -7.96 -0.30
C ALA A 97 7.86 -8.09 0.50
N LEU A 98 6.83 -8.69 -0.08
CA LEU A 98 5.54 -8.92 0.58
C LEU A 98 5.66 -9.78 1.84
N MET A 99 6.54 -10.79 1.85
CA MET A 99 6.82 -11.60 3.03
C MET A 99 7.40 -10.79 4.21
N LYS A 100 8.02 -9.66 3.93
CA LYS A 100 8.62 -8.76 4.94
C LYS A 100 7.73 -7.58 5.29
N GLN A 101 6.56 -7.46 4.66
CA GLN A 101 5.66 -6.31 4.76
C GLN A 101 5.34 -5.89 6.20
N ALA A 102 5.25 -6.85 7.13
CA ALA A 102 4.96 -6.58 8.54
C ALA A 102 6.18 -6.11 9.35
N ASP A 103 7.40 -6.37 8.85
CA ASP A 103 8.65 -6.18 9.58
C ASP A 103 9.47 -4.96 9.11
N VAL A 104 9.01 -4.27 8.05
CA VAL A 104 9.69 -3.09 7.49
C VAL A 104 9.02 -1.79 7.94
N ASP A 105 9.77 -0.69 7.90
CA ASP A 105 9.25 0.64 8.19
C ASP A 105 8.18 1.05 7.15
N THR A 106 7.34 2.02 7.48
CA THR A 106 6.21 2.45 6.63
C THR A 106 6.65 2.82 5.22
N ASP A 107 7.75 3.57 5.08
CA ASP A 107 8.28 4.02 3.80
C ASP A 107 9.00 2.93 2.98
N ASP A 108 9.18 1.72 3.53
CA ASP A 108 9.81 0.58 2.86
C ASP A 108 8.79 -0.51 2.44
N LYS A 109 7.51 -0.29 2.69
CA LYS A 109 6.43 -1.23 2.35
C LYS A 109 6.15 -1.26 0.86
N VAL A 110 5.60 -2.39 0.40
CA VAL A 110 4.99 -2.48 -0.94
C VAL A 110 3.61 -1.83 -0.88
N ASP A 111 3.40 -0.74 -1.60
CA ASP A 111 2.11 -0.05 -1.63
C ASP A 111 1.30 -0.43 -2.87
N ILE A 112 1.95 -0.48 -4.02
CA ILE A 112 1.33 -0.86 -5.28
C ILE A 112 2.25 -1.85 -6.01
N PHE A 113 1.66 -2.84 -6.64
CA PHE A 113 2.39 -3.76 -7.51
C PHE A 113 1.59 -4.11 -8.75
N LEU A 114 2.28 -4.34 -9.85
CA LEU A 114 1.68 -4.83 -11.07
C LEU A 114 1.56 -6.36 -11.03
N SER A 115 0.50 -6.88 -11.64
CA SER A 115 0.29 -8.32 -11.78
C SER A 115 -0.25 -8.66 -13.17
N GLU A 116 0.14 -9.82 -13.69
CA GLU A 116 -0.40 -10.38 -14.91
C GLU A 116 -1.51 -11.37 -14.59
N THR A 117 -2.40 -11.58 -15.55
CA THR A 117 -3.61 -12.42 -15.43
C THR A 117 -3.32 -13.86 -15.04
N ASP A 118 -2.15 -14.38 -15.40
CA ASP A 118 -1.77 -15.78 -15.18
C ASP A 118 -1.39 -16.09 -13.72
N TYR A 119 -1.07 -15.06 -12.93
CA TYR A 119 -0.73 -15.24 -11.52
C TYR A 119 -1.43 -14.25 -10.55
N VAL A 120 -2.36 -13.41 -11.04
CA VAL A 120 -3.04 -12.40 -10.23
C VAL A 120 -3.75 -13.00 -9.00
N TYR A 121 -4.37 -14.17 -9.13
CA TYR A 121 -5.08 -14.83 -8.04
C TYR A 121 -4.21 -15.15 -6.82
N LYS A 122 -2.92 -15.32 -7.02
CA LYS A 122 -1.97 -15.48 -5.91
C LYS A 122 -2.02 -14.32 -4.92
N TYR A 123 -2.35 -13.13 -5.39
CA TYR A 123 -2.34 -11.90 -4.59
C TYR A 123 -3.75 -11.39 -4.27
N THR A 124 -4.74 -11.69 -5.11
CA THR A 124 -6.12 -11.25 -4.90
C THR A 124 -6.95 -12.25 -4.10
N ASP A 125 -6.46 -13.46 -3.84
CA ASP A 125 -7.12 -14.40 -2.94
C ASP A 125 -7.25 -13.79 -1.55
N ALA A 126 -8.46 -13.83 -0.99
CA ALA A 126 -8.76 -13.26 0.32
C ALA A 126 -7.95 -13.92 1.46
N GLU A 127 -7.62 -15.22 1.32
CA GLU A 127 -6.80 -15.96 2.29
C GLU A 127 -5.31 -15.57 2.23
N ALA A 128 -4.84 -15.03 1.10
CA ALA A 128 -3.47 -14.56 0.95
C ALA A 128 -3.19 -13.28 1.74
N ASP A 129 -4.24 -12.50 2.05
CA ASP A 129 -4.18 -11.22 2.80
C ASP A 129 -3.11 -10.25 2.25
N THR A 130 -2.98 -10.21 0.92
CA THR A 130 -1.93 -9.43 0.24
C THR A 130 -2.50 -8.18 -0.39
N ALA A 131 -3.43 -8.32 -1.36
CA ALA A 131 -4.09 -7.19 -1.98
C ALA A 131 -5.33 -6.81 -1.16
N VAL A 132 -5.38 -5.56 -0.69
CA VAL A 132 -6.52 -5.06 0.07
C VAL A 132 -7.73 -4.80 -0.83
N PRO A 133 -8.97 -4.94 -0.34
CA PRO A 133 -10.16 -4.51 -1.06
C PRO A 133 -10.09 -3.03 -1.47
N LEU A 134 -10.42 -2.69 -2.70
CA LEU A 134 -10.41 -1.29 -3.16
C LEU A 134 -11.33 -0.40 -2.31
N LYS A 135 -12.43 -0.94 -1.79
CA LYS A 135 -13.34 -0.22 -0.89
C LYS A 135 -12.68 0.20 0.43
N ASP A 136 -11.72 -0.57 0.92
CA ASP A 136 -10.97 -0.24 2.14
C ASP A 136 -9.98 0.91 1.91
N LEU A 137 -9.61 1.14 0.65
CA LEU A 137 -8.83 2.30 0.19
C LEU A 137 -9.71 3.53 -0.14
N GLY A 138 -11.03 3.44 0.07
CA GLY A 138 -11.97 4.52 -0.26
C GLY A 138 -12.34 4.59 -1.74
N ILE A 139 -11.96 3.59 -2.56
CA ILE A 139 -12.31 3.50 -3.98
C ILE A 139 -13.61 2.70 -4.11
N ASP A 140 -14.62 3.27 -4.72
CA ASP A 140 -15.87 2.59 -5.09
C ASP A 140 -15.76 2.05 -6.52
N PRO A 141 -15.51 0.72 -6.72
CA PRO A 141 -15.30 0.18 -8.05
C PRO A 141 -16.48 0.40 -9.02
N ASP A 142 -17.69 0.41 -8.50
CA ASP A 142 -18.90 0.59 -9.32
C ASP A 142 -19.04 2.02 -9.83
N LYS A 143 -18.47 2.98 -9.13
CA LYS A 143 -18.53 4.40 -9.45
C LYS A 143 -17.23 4.90 -10.08
N ASP A 144 -16.12 4.66 -9.38
CA ASP A 144 -14.81 5.26 -9.71
C ASP A 144 -14.12 4.50 -10.86
N LEU A 145 -14.48 3.22 -11.06
CA LEU A 145 -14.00 2.36 -12.15
C LEU A 145 -15.13 1.89 -13.08
N ALA A 146 -16.19 2.69 -13.21
CA ALA A 146 -17.38 2.34 -14.00
C ALA A 146 -17.05 2.01 -15.48
N ASP A 147 -16.07 2.71 -16.05
CA ASP A 147 -15.64 2.56 -17.44
C ASP A 147 -14.66 1.38 -17.66
N GLN A 148 -14.29 0.67 -16.60
CA GLN A 148 -13.41 -0.49 -16.70
C GLN A 148 -14.13 -1.69 -17.35
N TYR A 149 -13.44 -2.47 -18.16
CA TYR A 149 -14.00 -3.68 -18.76
C TYR A 149 -14.32 -4.73 -17.69
N ASP A 150 -15.45 -5.44 -17.84
CA ASP A 150 -15.88 -6.46 -16.88
C ASP A 150 -14.86 -7.55 -16.63
N PHE A 151 -14.11 -7.96 -17.66
CA PHE A 151 -13.09 -9.01 -17.51
C PHE A 151 -11.94 -8.55 -16.60
N THR A 152 -11.53 -7.28 -16.64
CA THR A 152 -10.47 -6.76 -15.77
C THR A 152 -10.93 -6.69 -14.32
N LYS A 153 -12.18 -6.27 -14.08
CA LYS A 153 -12.81 -6.30 -12.76
C LYS A 153 -12.83 -7.73 -12.19
N THR A 154 -13.31 -8.68 -13.00
CA THR A 154 -13.41 -10.09 -12.57
C THR A 154 -12.03 -10.69 -12.29
N THR A 155 -11.04 -10.42 -13.13
CA THR A 155 -9.68 -10.92 -12.98
C THR A 155 -9.00 -10.41 -11.72
N ALA A 156 -9.28 -9.16 -11.33
CA ALA A 156 -8.70 -8.53 -10.16
C ALA A 156 -9.58 -8.65 -8.89
N SER A 157 -10.57 -9.55 -8.91
CA SER A 157 -11.43 -9.85 -7.77
C SER A 157 -11.06 -11.18 -7.12
N ASP A 158 -11.37 -11.32 -5.83
CA ASP A 158 -11.30 -12.60 -5.14
C ASP A 158 -12.49 -13.52 -5.50
N ALA A 159 -12.54 -14.71 -4.87
CA ALA A 159 -13.59 -15.71 -5.12
C ALA A 159 -14.99 -15.26 -4.73
N ASP A 160 -15.11 -14.30 -3.81
CA ASP A 160 -16.38 -13.71 -3.37
C ASP A 160 -16.79 -12.50 -4.21
N GLY A 161 -16.00 -12.16 -5.24
CA GLY A 161 -16.24 -11.03 -6.14
C GLY A 161 -15.83 -9.67 -5.56
N VAL A 162 -15.05 -9.65 -4.48
CA VAL A 162 -14.52 -8.40 -3.93
C VAL A 162 -13.33 -7.95 -4.76
N GLN A 163 -13.44 -6.78 -5.38
CA GLN A 163 -12.38 -6.23 -6.23
C GLN A 163 -11.20 -5.73 -5.39
N ARG A 164 -9.99 -6.22 -5.72
CA ARG A 164 -8.73 -5.95 -5.01
C ARG A 164 -7.65 -5.33 -5.91
N GLY A 165 -7.99 -5.07 -7.16
CA GLY A 165 -7.13 -4.45 -8.15
C GLY A 165 -7.92 -3.89 -9.34
N SER A 166 -7.22 -3.29 -10.30
CA SER A 166 -7.82 -2.66 -11.49
C SER A 166 -6.98 -2.87 -12.75
#